data_7930d057f5a1a039d4008888bba2a6e0
#
_entry.id   7930d057f5a1a039d4008888bba2a6e0
#
_cell.length_a   1.000
_cell.length_b   1.000
_cell.length_c   1.000
_cell.angle_alpha   90.00
_cell.angle_beta   90.00
_cell.angle_gamma   90.00
#
_symmetry.space_group_name_H-M   'P 1'
#
loop_
_entity.id
_entity.type
_entity.pdbx_description
1 polymer ?
#
loop_
_entity_poly.entity_id
_entity_poly.type
_entity_poly.pdbx_seq_one_letter_code
_entity_poly.pdbx_strand_id
1 'polypeptide(L)'
;MRVSIVYDSGFGHTARVAQAVAEGVSEVGGAEAFLMAVGDGPIAWDVLEASDAIIFGSPTYNDLVSARFKQFMEDATKAAWTPQTWRNKVASGFTNSGAHSGDKLNSLISMALFAAQHGMIWVGLDLMPGNSRSTSSNDELNRLGSWLGAMAQSNMDEGPDVAPIGSDLRTAAHLGRRVAEIAHRLMPKATTASPDLLPA
;
A
#
# COMPACT_ATOMS: atom_id res chain seq x y z
N MET A 1 8.77 14.01 1.63
CA MET A 1 8.82 12.53 1.59
C MET A 1 7.86 12.04 0.52
N ARG A 2 8.29 11.10 -0.32
CA ARG A 2 7.48 10.58 -1.44
C ARG A 2 7.01 9.15 -1.15
N VAL A 3 5.72 8.90 -1.29
CA VAL A 3 5.10 7.57 -1.18
C VAL A 3 4.42 7.24 -2.50
N SER A 4 4.91 6.24 -3.22
CA SER A 4 4.27 5.75 -4.43
C SER A 4 3.26 4.65 -4.11
N ILE A 5 2.12 4.68 -4.77
CA ILE A 5 1.06 3.68 -4.66
C ILE A 5 0.90 3.06 -6.04
N VAL A 6 1.44 1.84 -6.21
CA VAL A 6 1.38 1.11 -7.48
C VAL A 6 0.24 0.11 -7.40
N TYR A 7 -0.72 0.18 -8.31
CA TYR A 7 -1.90 -0.67 -8.24
C TYR A 7 -2.43 -1.09 -9.60
N ASP A 8 -3.12 -2.23 -9.64
CA ASP A 8 -4.00 -2.64 -10.72
C ASP A 8 -5.47 -2.52 -10.32
N SER A 9 -6.33 -2.23 -11.27
CA SER A 9 -7.77 -2.16 -11.04
C SER A 9 -8.54 -2.54 -12.29
N GLY A 10 -9.20 -3.71 -12.29
CA GLY A 10 -9.99 -4.17 -13.43
C GLY A 10 -11.34 -3.46 -13.57
N PHE A 11 -12.01 -3.16 -12.46
CA PHE A 11 -13.37 -2.63 -12.41
C PHE A 11 -13.50 -1.33 -11.61
N GLY A 12 -12.39 -0.69 -11.27
CA GLY A 12 -12.38 0.59 -10.54
C GLY A 12 -12.34 0.46 -9.01
N HIS A 13 -12.78 -0.65 -8.41
CA HIS A 13 -12.86 -0.81 -6.95
C HIS A 13 -11.48 -0.70 -6.27
N THR A 14 -10.45 -1.38 -6.81
CA THR A 14 -9.09 -1.29 -6.27
C THR A 14 -8.50 0.12 -6.46
N ALA A 15 -8.84 0.81 -7.55
CA ALA A 15 -8.47 2.21 -7.73
C ALA A 15 -9.09 3.11 -6.66
N ARG A 16 -10.34 2.85 -6.26
CA ARG A 16 -11.00 3.55 -5.17
C ARG A 16 -10.28 3.34 -3.82
N VAL A 17 -9.81 2.11 -3.56
CA VAL A 17 -8.98 1.80 -2.38
C VAL A 17 -7.63 2.52 -2.46
N ALA A 18 -6.97 2.53 -3.65
CA ALA A 18 -5.71 3.24 -3.86
C ALA A 18 -5.84 4.75 -3.59
N GLN A 19 -6.96 5.36 -4.00
CA GLN A 19 -7.25 6.74 -3.72
C GLN A 19 -7.35 7.00 -2.21
N ALA A 20 -8.05 6.15 -1.47
CA ALA A 20 -8.16 6.27 -0.01
C ALA A 20 -6.78 6.10 0.68
N VAL A 21 -5.92 5.18 0.20
CA VAL A 21 -4.53 5.08 0.67
C VAL A 21 -3.78 6.38 0.45
N ALA A 22 -3.91 7.00 -0.73
CA ALA A 22 -3.25 8.27 -1.06
C ALA A 22 -3.75 9.44 -0.18
N GLU A 23 -5.04 9.47 0.12
CA GLU A 23 -5.63 10.43 1.05
C GLU A 23 -4.98 10.29 2.44
N GLY A 24 -4.84 9.06 2.95
CA GLY A 24 -4.19 8.80 4.23
C GLY A 24 -2.70 9.19 4.25
N VAL A 25 -1.95 8.96 3.17
CA VAL A 25 -0.57 9.45 3.03
C VAL A 25 -0.52 10.97 3.15
N SER A 26 -1.45 11.67 2.49
CA SER A 26 -1.50 13.13 2.44
C SER A 26 -1.87 13.79 3.78
N GLU A 27 -2.40 13.03 4.74
CA GLU A 27 -2.62 13.49 6.11
C GLU A 27 -1.30 13.72 6.89
N VAL A 28 -0.20 13.13 6.43
CA VAL A 28 1.11 13.25 7.10
C VAL A 28 1.89 14.45 6.55
N GLY A 29 2.21 15.41 7.39
CA GLY A 29 2.93 16.62 6.99
C GLY A 29 4.23 16.33 6.25
N GLY A 30 4.39 16.93 5.07
CA GLY A 30 5.56 16.74 4.21
C GLY A 30 5.58 15.42 3.43
N ALA A 31 4.51 14.63 3.46
CA ALA A 31 4.34 13.45 2.62
C ALA A 31 3.54 13.78 1.35
N GLU A 32 3.98 13.25 0.22
CA GLU A 32 3.32 13.35 -1.08
C GLU A 32 3.00 11.96 -1.61
N ALA A 33 1.75 11.74 -2.02
CA ALA A 33 1.28 10.48 -2.58
C ALA A 33 1.33 10.52 -4.11
N PHE A 34 1.88 9.47 -4.72
CA PHE A 34 1.94 9.31 -6.18
C PHE A 34 1.21 8.02 -6.58
N LEU A 35 0.06 8.16 -7.21
CA LEU A 35 -0.73 7.07 -7.73
C LEU A 35 -0.19 6.62 -9.10
N MET A 36 0.01 5.31 -9.27
CA MET A 36 0.50 4.71 -10.51
C MET A 36 -0.32 3.46 -10.82
N ALA A 37 -1.23 3.56 -11.78
CA ALA A 37 -2.02 2.42 -12.25
C ALA A 37 -1.20 1.57 -13.23
N VAL A 38 -1.11 0.29 -12.97
CA VAL A 38 -0.49 -0.68 -13.88
C VAL A 38 -1.40 -0.89 -15.09
N GLY A 39 -0.87 -0.65 -16.28
CA GLY A 39 -1.62 -0.82 -17.54
C GLY A 39 -2.16 0.48 -18.14
N ASP A 40 -2.07 1.62 -17.46
CA ASP A 40 -2.44 2.93 -17.99
C ASP A 40 -1.30 3.59 -18.79
N GLY A 41 -0.16 2.92 -18.90
CA GLY A 41 1.01 3.40 -19.59
C GLY A 41 2.29 2.71 -19.11
N PRO A 42 3.46 3.17 -19.55
CA PRO A 42 4.75 2.64 -19.05
C PRO A 42 4.92 2.98 -17.56
N ILE A 43 5.49 2.04 -16.82
CA ILE A 43 5.82 2.27 -15.41
C ILE A 43 6.95 3.30 -15.30
N ALA A 44 6.75 4.31 -14.49
CA ALA A 44 7.77 5.33 -14.18
C ALA A 44 8.72 4.79 -13.10
N TRP A 45 9.69 3.97 -13.50
CA TRP A 45 10.65 3.31 -12.59
C TRP A 45 11.50 4.30 -11.81
N ASP A 46 11.84 5.43 -12.42
CA ASP A 46 12.57 6.54 -11.80
C ASP A 46 11.79 7.18 -10.63
N VAL A 47 10.47 7.28 -10.75
CA VAL A 47 9.60 7.74 -9.66
C VAL A 47 9.60 6.75 -8.51
N LEU A 48 9.53 5.44 -8.79
CA LEU A 48 9.59 4.39 -7.78
C LEU A 48 10.97 4.33 -7.10
N GLU A 49 12.04 4.52 -7.87
CA GLU A 49 13.39 4.59 -7.34
C GLU A 49 13.57 5.81 -6.42
N ALA A 50 12.99 6.95 -6.75
CA ALA A 50 13.05 8.17 -5.95
C ALA A 50 12.08 8.18 -4.74
N SER A 51 11.25 7.16 -4.57
CA SER A 51 10.28 7.08 -3.46
C SER A 51 10.92 6.59 -2.17
N ASP A 52 10.45 7.09 -1.04
CA ASP A 52 10.83 6.65 0.31
C ASP A 52 10.04 5.39 0.73
N ALA A 53 8.82 5.26 0.21
CA ALA A 53 7.96 4.11 0.43
C ALA A 53 7.19 3.74 -0.83
N ILE A 54 6.82 2.45 -0.99
CA ILE A 54 5.99 1.95 -2.07
C ILE A 54 4.88 1.09 -1.49
N ILE A 55 3.62 1.44 -1.76
CA ILE A 55 2.45 0.66 -1.35
C ILE A 55 1.92 -0.07 -2.59
N PHE A 56 1.77 -1.38 -2.48
CA PHE A 56 1.33 -2.25 -3.56
C PHE A 56 -0.16 -2.54 -3.46
N GLY A 57 -0.89 -2.46 -4.57
CA GLY A 57 -2.32 -2.70 -4.62
C GLY A 57 -2.74 -3.57 -5.81
N SER A 58 -3.52 -4.60 -5.54
CA SER A 58 -4.09 -5.46 -6.59
C SER A 58 -5.45 -5.98 -6.18
N PRO A 59 -6.39 -6.17 -7.12
CA PRO A 59 -7.51 -7.04 -6.83
C PRO A 59 -7.02 -8.46 -6.61
N THR A 60 -7.75 -9.25 -5.81
CA THR A 60 -7.53 -10.69 -5.73
C THR A 60 -8.43 -11.38 -6.75
N TYR A 61 -7.81 -11.95 -7.78
CA TYR A 61 -8.46 -12.74 -8.81
C TYR A 61 -7.94 -14.17 -8.76
N ASN A 62 -8.85 -15.14 -8.66
CA ASN A 62 -8.48 -16.55 -8.62
C ASN A 62 -7.33 -16.80 -7.64
N ASP A 63 -7.49 -16.36 -6.39
CA ASP A 63 -6.58 -16.63 -5.29
C ASP A 63 -5.37 -15.67 -5.15
N LEU A 64 -4.93 -14.97 -6.21
CA LEU A 64 -3.71 -14.16 -6.19
C LEU A 64 -3.92 -12.74 -6.74
N VAL A 65 -2.82 -11.99 -6.79
CA VAL A 65 -2.76 -10.70 -7.49
C VAL A 65 -3.14 -10.87 -8.96
N SER A 66 -3.69 -9.84 -9.56
CA SER A 66 -4.08 -9.86 -10.97
C SER A 66 -2.88 -10.16 -11.89
N ALA A 67 -3.15 -10.71 -13.08
CA ALA A 67 -2.11 -11.00 -14.07
C ALA A 67 -1.30 -9.76 -14.46
N ARG A 68 -1.96 -8.57 -14.59
CA ARG A 68 -1.27 -7.31 -14.89
C ARG A 68 -0.35 -6.87 -13.75
N PHE A 69 -0.80 -7.01 -12.50
CA PHE A 69 0.06 -6.70 -11.36
C PHE A 69 1.22 -7.69 -11.23
N LYS A 70 1.00 -8.97 -11.53
CA LYS A 70 2.08 -9.97 -11.59
C LYS A 70 3.10 -9.64 -12.68
N GLN A 71 2.67 -9.15 -13.84
CA GLN A 71 3.58 -8.69 -14.89
C GLN A 71 4.46 -7.53 -14.40
N PHE A 72 3.87 -6.54 -13.70
CA PHE A 72 4.64 -5.47 -13.05
C PHE A 72 5.71 -6.03 -12.09
N MET A 73 5.36 -7.03 -11.27
CA MET A 73 6.31 -7.67 -10.35
C MET A 73 7.47 -8.34 -11.11
N GLU A 74 7.21 -8.93 -12.27
CA GLU A 74 8.25 -9.57 -13.12
C GLU A 74 9.13 -8.51 -13.82
N ASP A 75 8.52 -7.45 -14.32
CA ASP A 75 9.22 -6.33 -14.97
C ASP A 75 10.16 -5.62 -13.98
N ALA A 76 9.80 -5.57 -12.69
CA ALA A 76 10.64 -5.02 -11.63
C ALA A 76 11.97 -5.77 -11.44
N THR A 77 12.10 -7.00 -11.96
CA THR A 77 13.35 -7.79 -11.87
C THR A 77 14.55 -7.01 -12.45
N LYS A 78 14.41 -6.45 -13.63
CA LYS A 78 15.48 -5.67 -14.27
C LYS A 78 15.57 -4.24 -13.74
N ALA A 79 14.42 -3.64 -13.47
CA ALA A 79 14.33 -2.24 -13.12
C ALA A 79 14.75 -1.95 -11.68
N ALA A 80 14.46 -2.86 -10.74
CA ALA A 80 14.64 -2.61 -9.31
C ALA A 80 15.37 -3.73 -8.55
N TRP A 81 15.05 -5.01 -8.83
CA TRP A 81 15.63 -6.12 -8.08
C TRP A 81 17.11 -6.33 -8.39
N THR A 82 17.50 -6.39 -9.67
CA THR A 82 18.91 -6.57 -10.08
C THR A 82 19.81 -5.44 -9.54
N PRO A 83 19.46 -4.14 -9.68
CA PRO A 83 20.25 -3.05 -9.11
C PRO A 83 20.00 -2.81 -7.61
N GLN A 84 19.00 -3.49 -6.98
CA GLN A 84 18.64 -3.34 -5.57
C GLN A 84 18.23 -1.91 -5.18
N THR A 85 17.58 -1.18 -6.08
CA THR A 85 17.24 0.25 -5.87
C THR A 85 16.15 0.47 -4.84
N TRP A 86 15.36 -0.56 -4.47
CA TRP A 86 14.31 -0.46 -3.46
C TRP A 86 14.75 -0.91 -2.07
N ARG A 87 16.00 -1.30 -1.92
CA ARG A 87 16.53 -1.76 -0.62
C ARG A 87 16.32 -0.71 0.48
N ASN A 88 15.81 -1.17 1.64
CA ASN A 88 15.48 -0.37 2.82
C ASN A 88 14.32 0.63 2.67
N LYS A 89 13.65 0.69 1.51
CA LYS A 89 12.38 1.44 1.40
C LYS A 89 11.29 0.75 2.20
N VAL A 90 10.35 1.54 2.71
CA VAL A 90 9.15 1.00 3.36
C VAL A 90 8.19 0.45 2.32
N ALA A 91 7.58 -0.69 2.62
CA ALA A 91 6.56 -1.31 1.78
C ALA A 91 5.32 -1.70 2.59
N SER A 92 4.19 -1.73 1.94
CA SER A 92 2.94 -2.30 2.44
C SER A 92 2.06 -2.73 1.27
N GLY A 93 0.84 -3.25 1.57
CA GLY A 93 -0.05 -3.65 0.50
C GLY A 93 -1.52 -3.58 0.88
N PHE A 94 -2.36 -3.51 -0.17
CA PHE A 94 -3.80 -3.60 -0.04
C PHE A 94 -4.39 -4.43 -1.18
N THR A 95 -5.56 -5.00 -0.93
CA THR A 95 -6.27 -5.79 -1.94
C THR A 95 -7.79 -5.67 -1.79
N ASN A 96 -8.51 -5.98 -2.85
CA ASN A 96 -9.96 -5.99 -2.89
C ASN A 96 -10.47 -7.25 -3.62
N SER A 97 -11.61 -7.77 -3.20
CA SER A 97 -12.33 -8.84 -3.91
C SER A 97 -13.82 -8.78 -3.65
N GLY A 98 -14.62 -9.49 -4.45
CA GLY A 98 -16.08 -9.60 -4.28
C GLY A 98 -16.48 -10.39 -3.05
N ALA A 99 -15.77 -11.44 -2.71
CA ALA A 99 -16.06 -12.27 -1.54
C ALA A 99 -15.43 -11.69 -0.26
N HIS A 100 -16.07 -11.92 0.90
CA HIS A 100 -15.57 -11.44 2.20
C HIS A 100 -14.18 -12.01 2.54
N SER A 101 -13.97 -13.31 2.43
CA SER A 101 -12.64 -13.93 2.52
C SER A 101 -11.87 -13.72 1.23
N GLY A 102 -12.34 -14.34 0.15
CA GLY A 102 -11.85 -14.20 -1.22
C GLY A 102 -10.37 -14.51 -1.39
N ASP A 103 -9.78 -15.25 -0.44
CA ASP A 103 -8.35 -15.60 -0.38
C ASP A 103 -7.41 -14.39 -0.50
N LYS A 104 -7.92 -13.22 -0.11
CA LYS A 104 -7.20 -11.94 -0.13
C LYS A 104 -5.84 -11.98 0.58
N LEU A 105 -5.70 -12.84 1.58
CA LEU A 105 -4.44 -13.01 2.30
C LEU A 105 -3.31 -13.48 1.37
N ASN A 106 -3.58 -14.34 0.40
CA ASN A 106 -2.57 -14.82 -0.55
C ASN A 106 -2.00 -13.69 -1.41
N SER A 107 -2.85 -12.75 -1.85
CA SER A 107 -2.40 -11.55 -2.55
C SER A 107 -1.46 -10.70 -1.68
N LEU A 108 -1.79 -10.48 -0.41
CA LEU A 108 -0.94 -9.74 0.52
C LEU A 108 0.38 -10.47 0.82
N ILE A 109 0.35 -11.80 0.98
CA ILE A 109 1.56 -12.63 1.15
C ILE A 109 2.46 -12.50 -0.08
N SER A 110 1.89 -12.59 -1.28
CA SER A 110 2.63 -12.43 -2.54
C SER A 110 3.33 -11.07 -2.61
N MET A 111 2.64 -9.98 -2.27
CA MET A 111 3.22 -8.63 -2.23
C MET A 111 4.30 -8.49 -1.14
N ALA A 112 4.10 -9.08 0.04
CA ALA A 112 5.07 -9.02 1.13
C ALA A 112 6.36 -9.79 0.79
N LEU A 113 6.24 -10.96 0.16
CA LEU A 113 7.38 -11.73 -0.33
C LEU A 113 8.12 -10.99 -1.45
N PHE A 114 7.37 -10.36 -2.36
CA PHE A 114 7.94 -9.51 -3.41
C PHE A 114 8.74 -8.35 -2.81
N ALA A 115 8.19 -7.63 -1.84
CA ALA A 115 8.89 -6.58 -1.12
C ALA A 115 10.16 -7.10 -0.41
N ALA A 116 10.08 -8.26 0.25
CA ALA A 116 11.21 -8.89 0.92
C ALA A 116 12.35 -9.26 -0.05
N GLN A 117 12.02 -9.75 -1.24
CA GLN A 117 13.00 -10.04 -2.31
C GLN A 117 13.75 -8.77 -2.77
N HIS A 118 13.10 -7.61 -2.69
CA HIS A 118 13.70 -6.31 -3.00
C HIS A 118 14.40 -5.66 -1.80
N GLY A 119 14.53 -6.36 -0.67
CA GLY A 119 15.15 -5.85 0.55
C GLY A 119 14.36 -4.73 1.23
N MET A 120 13.06 -4.63 0.98
CA MET A 120 12.19 -3.62 1.57
C MET A 120 11.73 -3.99 2.98
N ILE A 121 11.28 -3.00 3.74
CA ILE A 121 10.75 -3.15 5.10
C ILE A 121 9.23 -3.17 5.04
N TRP A 122 8.61 -4.33 5.30
CA TRP A 122 7.17 -4.46 5.25
C TRP A 122 6.48 -3.93 6.51
N VAL A 123 5.43 -3.12 6.32
CA VAL A 123 4.60 -2.56 7.39
C VAL A 123 3.19 -3.14 7.30
N GLY A 124 2.75 -3.79 8.37
CA GLY A 124 1.39 -4.31 8.52
C GLY A 124 0.37 -3.23 8.92
N LEU A 125 -0.91 -3.62 9.00
CA LEU A 125 -2.04 -2.71 9.19
C LEU A 125 -2.16 -2.12 10.60
N ASP A 126 -1.74 -2.82 11.64
CA ASP A 126 -1.77 -2.47 13.09
C ASP A 126 -3.15 -2.14 13.71
N LEU A 127 -4.23 -2.41 13.01
CA LEU A 127 -5.58 -2.26 13.55
C LEU A 127 -6.10 -3.59 14.11
N MET A 128 -6.69 -3.53 15.29
CA MET A 128 -7.48 -4.66 15.79
C MET A 128 -8.68 -4.91 14.86
N PRO A 129 -9.13 -6.17 14.73
CA PRO A 129 -10.26 -6.48 13.86
C PRO A 129 -11.54 -5.84 14.39
N GLY A 130 -12.17 -5.02 13.57
CA GLY A 130 -13.53 -4.57 13.75
C GLY A 130 -14.56 -5.64 13.44
N ASN A 131 -15.83 -5.36 13.68
CA ASN A 131 -16.95 -6.29 13.41
C ASN A 131 -16.75 -7.70 14.01
N SER A 132 -16.06 -7.78 15.16
CA SER A 132 -15.64 -9.03 15.80
C SER A 132 -16.41 -9.40 17.06
N ARG A 133 -17.41 -8.62 17.43
CA ARG A 133 -18.26 -8.81 18.63
C ARG A 133 -19.73 -8.74 18.25
N SER A 134 -20.59 -9.33 19.06
CA SER A 134 -22.06 -9.28 18.85
C SER A 134 -22.65 -7.86 18.84
N THR A 135 -21.92 -6.88 19.40
CA THR A 135 -22.29 -5.47 19.45
C THR A 135 -21.57 -4.60 18.41
N SER A 136 -20.71 -5.19 17.60
CA SER A 136 -19.94 -4.51 16.55
C SER A 136 -20.76 -4.28 15.27
N SER A 137 -20.26 -3.43 14.39
CA SER A 137 -20.88 -3.13 13.12
C SER A 137 -19.91 -3.18 11.95
N ASN A 138 -20.44 -3.22 10.73
CA ASN A 138 -19.66 -3.11 9.50
C ASN A 138 -18.98 -1.74 9.31
N ASP A 139 -19.33 -0.74 10.10
CA ASP A 139 -18.71 0.59 10.05
C ASP A 139 -17.39 0.69 10.81
N GLU A 140 -17.01 -0.34 11.54
CA GLU A 140 -15.74 -0.37 12.27
C GLU A 140 -14.55 -0.57 11.31
N LEU A 141 -13.43 0.04 11.64
CA LEU A 141 -12.19 -0.14 10.90
C LEU A 141 -11.73 -1.60 10.95
N ASN A 142 -11.03 -2.02 9.90
CA ASN A 142 -10.54 -3.40 9.78
C ASN A 142 -11.63 -4.46 10.00
N ARG A 143 -12.85 -4.22 9.49
CA ARG A 143 -13.99 -5.12 9.63
C ARG A 143 -13.76 -6.53 9.05
N LEU A 144 -12.78 -6.67 8.15
CA LEU A 144 -12.39 -7.93 7.53
C LEU A 144 -11.27 -8.66 8.30
N GLY A 145 -10.73 -8.05 9.37
CA GLY A 145 -9.75 -8.68 10.27
C GLY A 145 -8.39 -8.93 9.63
N SER A 146 -7.91 -8.04 8.78
CA SER A 146 -6.62 -8.16 8.13
C SER A 146 -5.48 -7.66 9.02
N TRP A 147 -4.31 -8.30 8.93
CA TRP A 147 -3.11 -7.92 9.68
C TRP A 147 -1.95 -7.48 8.78
N LEU A 148 -1.76 -8.19 7.66
CA LEU A 148 -0.60 -8.01 6.79
C LEU A 148 -0.68 -6.72 5.95
N GLY A 149 -1.90 -6.26 5.67
CA GLY A 149 -2.18 -5.05 4.88
C GLY A 149 -3.68 -4.76 4.89
N ALA A 150 -4.15 -3.78 4.15
CA ALA A 150 -5.56 -3.46 4.08
C ALA A 150 -6.32 -4.38 3.12
N MET A 151 -7.45 -4.90 3.55
CA MET A 151 -8.40 -5.63 2.72
C MET A 151 -9.68 -4.83 2.56
N ALA A 152 -10.24 -4.83 1.36
CA ALA A 152 -11.56 -4.29 1.06
C ALA A 152 -12.44 -5.36 0.41
N GLN A 153 -13.75 -5.18 0.49
CA GLN A 153 -14.73 -6.03 -0.18
C GLN A 153 -15.70 -5.17 -0.97
N SER A 154 -15.93 -5.53 -2.22
CA SER A 154 -16.84 -4.83 -3.11
C SER A 154 -17.83 -5.81 -3.72
N ASN A 155 -19.12 -5.54 -3.63
CA ASN A 155 -20.13 -6.33 -4.33
C ASN A 155 -19.87 -6.27 -5.85
N MET A 156 -19.99 -7.40 -6.53
CA MET A 156 -19.60 -7.51 -7.94
C MET A 156 -20.57 -6.79 -8.90
N ASP A 157 -21.77 -6.51 -8.44
CA ASP A 157 -22.86 -5.83 -9.16
C ASP A 157 -22.97 -4.34 -8.84
N GLU A 158 -22.06 -3.80 -7.99
CA GLU A 158 -21.97 -2.37 -7.64
C GLU A 158 -20.75 -1.72 -8.28
N GLY A 159 -20.89 -0.45 -8.65
CA GLY A 159 -19.78 0.33 -9.18
C GLY A 159 -18.82 0.87 -8.11
N PRO A 160 -17.65 1.41 -8.50
CA PRO A 160 -16.66 1.96 -7.56
C PRO A 160 -17.12 3.22 -6.83
N ASP A 161 -18.21 3.84 -7.24
CA ASP A 161 -18.88 4.94 -6.56
C ASP A 161 -19.66 4.49 -5.32
N VAL A 162 -20.05 3.21 -5.26
CA VAL A 162 -20.82 2.59 -4.17
C VAL A 162 -19.95 1.67 -3.32
N ALA A 163 -19.12 0.84 -3.95
CA ALA A 163 -18.28 -0.17 -3.30
C ALA A 163 -16.78 0.04 -3.60
N PRO A 164 -15.88 -0.22 -2.66
CA PRO A 164 -16.12 -0.76 -1.31
C PRO A 164 -16.73 0.28 -0.36
N ILE A 165 -17.29 -0.22 0.75
CA ILE A 165 -17.95 0.63 1.75
C ILE A 165 -16.97 1.54 2.49
N GLY A 166 -17.51 2.59 3.14
CA GLY A 166 -16.71 3.63 3.79
C GLY A 166 -15.74 3.13 4.86
N SER A 167 -16.06 2.08 5.62
CA SER A 167 -15.16 1.51 6.62
C SER A 167 -13.91 0.86 6.00
N ASP A 168 -14.04 0.22 4.84
CA ASP A 168 -12.90 -0.34 4.11
C ASP A 168 -11.99 0.77 3.56
N LEU A 169 -12.59 1.87 3.05
CA LEU A 169 -11.84 3.03 2.57
C LEU A 169 -11.10 3.73 3.72
N ARG A 170 -11.75 3.92 4.88
CA ARG A 170 -11.07 4.47 6.07
C ARG A 170 -9.95 3.55 6.58
N THR A 171 -10.11 2.24 6.48
CA THR A 171 -9.06 1.26 6.79
C THR A 171 -7.87 1.41 5.84
N ALA A 172 -8.13 1.62 4.55
CA ALA A 172 -7.10 1.86 3.54
C ALA A 172 -6.38 3.20 3.76
N ALA A 173 -7.11 4.27 4.10
CA ALA A 173 -6.52 5.55 4.49
C ALA A 173 -5.62 5.43 5.71
N HIS A 174 -6.06 4.69 6.74
CA HIS A 174 -5.21 4.39 7.92
C HIS A 174 -3.89 3.71 7.52
N LEU A 175 -3.92 2.72 6.59
CA LEU A 175 -2.71 2.08 6.09
C LEU A 175 -1.78 3.11 5.42
N GLY A 176 -2.31 3.98 4.56
CA GLY A 176 -1.54 5.02 3.89
C GLY A 176 -0.83 5.95 4.87
N ARG A 177 -1.57 6.47 5.85
CA ARG A 177 -1.03 7.31 6.93
C ARG A 177 0.06 6.58 7.71
N ARG A 178 -0.20 5.35 8.16
CA ARG A 178 0.77 4.55 8.92
C ARG A 178 2.07 4.33 8.15
N VAL A 179 1.98 3.98 6.86
CA VAL A 179 3.18 3.78 6.02
C VAL A 179 3.99 5.07 5.93
N ALA A 180 3.33 6.21 5.70
CA ALA A 180 3.99 7.51 5.66
C ALA A 180 4.65 7.87 7.00
N GLU A 181 3.98 7.65 8.13
CA GLU A 181 4.54 7.89 9.47
C GLU A 181 5.78 7.01 9.74
N ILE A 182 5.75 5.73 9.38
CA ILE A 182 6.89 4.81 9.56
C ILE A 182 8.03 5.20 8.65
N ALA A 183 7.76 5.51 7.37
CA ALA A 183 8.79 5.98 6.43
C ALA A 183 9.45 7.26 6.96
N HIS A 184 8.65 8.21 7.46
CA HIS A 184 9.18 9.44 8.05
C HIS A 184 10.13 9.18 9.23
N ARG A 185 9.82 8.19 10.09
CA ARG A 185 10.69 7.82 11.23
C ARG A 185 12.01 7.19 10.81
N LEU A 186 12.02 6.49 9.65
CA LEU A 186 13.21 5.84 9.11
C LEU A 186 14.08 6.75 8.25
N MET A 187 13.59 7.94 7.87
CA MET A 187 14.42 8.91 7.16
C MET A 187 15.60 9.36 8.04
N PRO A 188 16.81 9.53 7.47
CA PRO A 188 17.92 10.12 8.20
C PRO A 188 17.50 11.47 8.79
N LYS A 189 17.64 11.64 10.11
CA LYS A 189 17.45 12.96 10.72
C LYS A 189 18.49 13.89 10.11
N ALA A 190 18.06 15.07 9.63
CA ALA A 190 19.00 16.11 9.23
C ALA A 190 19.98 16.33 10.40
N THR A 191 21.24 16.03 10.16
CA THR A 191 22.30 16.29 11.14
C THR A 191 22.34 17.81 11.27
N THR A 192 21.82 18.37 12.37
CA THR A 192 22.13 19.76 12.74
C THR A 192 23.62 19.79 12.92
N ALA A 193 24.32 20.40 11.96
CA ALA A 193 25.74 20.70 12.13
C ALA A 193 25.89 21.47 13.45
N SER A 194 26.63 20.91 14.40
CA SER A 194 26.96 21.59 15.63
C SER A 194 27.78 22.83 15.22
N PRO A 195 27.40 24.05 15.61
CA PRO A 195 28.24 25.20 15.32
C PRO A 195 29.53 25.05 16.10
N ASP A 196 30.63 25.02 15.37
CA ASP A 196 32.00 25.28 15.72
C ASP A 196 32.41 25.19 17.19
N LEU A 197 33.16 24.13 17.51
CA LEU A 197 34.24 24.26 18.48
C LEU A 197 35.39 24.96 17.76
N LEU A 198 35.49 26.28 17.95
CA LEU A 198 36.72 27.05 17.61
C LEU A 198 37.90 26.47 18.40
N PRO A 199 39.03 26.18 17.76
CA PRO A 199 40.26 25.85 18.50
C PRO A 199 40.77 27.06 19.25
N ALA A 200 41.13 26.84 20.50
CA ALA A 200 41.83 27.79 21.35
C ALA A 200 43.31 27.99 20.91
#